data_466337bfa0cfefc0f6c84e95ca907113
#
_entry.id   466337bfa0cfefc0f6c84e95ca907113
#
_cell.length_a   1.000
_cell.length_b   1.000
_cell.length_c   1.000
_cell.angle_alpha   90.00
_cell.angle_beta   90.00
_cell.angle_gamma   90.00
#
_symmetry.space_group_name_H-M   'P 1'
#
loop_
_entity.id
_entity.type
_entity.pdbx_description
1 polymer ?
#
loop_
_entity_poly.entity_id
_entity_poly.type
_entity_poly.pdbx_seq_one_letter_code
_entity_poly.pdbx_strand_id
1 'polypeptide(L)'
;KRAGYDPRRLDAVFVSHLHVDHFGGLPFLFIEFLHRRPREKPLHIAGPPQTEEKVRQLFLLMYGGSPARELPPVCFHILEPDQRATVEGIQVLPFRVPHQTQEISLGLKVQLAGKQILYSGDSAWSELFIDHARGVDLFLCECSFYDRGTGNHVRYIELLNDLPRLECKKLVLTHLGEEMLARKEELAVTVAEDGMVIEI
;
A
#
# COMPACT_ATOMS: atom_id res chain seq x y z
N LYS A 1 -6.46 13.16 -9.72
CA LYS A 1 -7.12 14.20 -10.54
C LYS A 1 -8.11 13.59 -11.54
N ARG A 2 -7.77 12.53 -12.29
CA ARG A 2 -8.71 11.86 -13.20
C ARG A 2 -9.93 11.31 -12.47
N ALA A 3 -9.76 10.74 -11.30
CA ALA A 3 -10.83 10.20 -10.46
C ALA A 3 -11.63 11.26 -9.68
N GLY A 4 -11.38 12.56 -9.90
CA GLY A 4 -12.12 13.65 -9.23
C GLY A 4 -11.73 13.92 -7.78
N TYR A 5 -10.77 13.21 -7.20
CA TYR A 5 -10.35 13.42 -5.82
C TYR A 5 -9.41 14.62 -5.67
N ASP A 6 -9.65 15.41 -4.63
CA ASP A 6 -8.76 16.50 -4.22
C ASP A 6 -7.69 15.96 -3.26
N PRO A 7 -6.40 16.01 -3.65
CA PRO A 7 -5.31 15.50 -2.81
C PRO A 7 -5.18 16.23 -1.47
N ARG A 8 -5.72 17.46 -1.33
CA ARG A 8 -5.74 18.18 -0.05
C ARG A 8 -6.58 17.49 1.03
N ARG A 9 -7.51 16.61 0.62
CA ARG A 9 -8.39 15.87 1.52
C ARG A 9 -7.79 14.55 2.01
N LEU A 10 -6.58 14.21 1.59
CA LEU A 10 -5.86 13.05 2.13
C LEU A 10 -5.43 13.37 3.57
N ASP A 11 -5.86 12.60 4.53
CA ASP A 11 -5.44 12.73 5.92
C ASP A 11 -4.18 11.90 6.18
N ALA A 12 -4.09 10.69 5.62
CA ALA A 12 -2.95 9.81 5.80
C ALA A 12 -2.58 9.02 4.53
N VAL A 13 -1.31 8.65 4.43
CA VAL A 13 -0.76 7.69 3.46
C VAL A 13 -0.04 6.60 4.24
N PHE A 14 -0.38 5.35 3.96
CA PHE A 14 0.29 4.19 4.53
C PHE A 14 1.20 3.55 3.47
N VAL A 15 2.48 3.43 3.80
CA VAL A 15 3.51 2.84 2.93
C VAL A 15 3.82 1.44 3.43
N SER A 16 3.66 0.44 2.58
CA SER A 16 3.95 -0.96 2.93
C SER A 16 5.44 -1.25 3.00
N HIS A 17 6.21 -0.72 2.06
CA HIS A 17 7.66 -0.90 1.99
C HIS A 17 8.31 0.19 1.13
N LEU A 18 9.65 0.19 1.06
CA LEU A 18 10.42 1.32 0.52
C LEU A 18 11.02 1.04 -0.86
N HIS A 19 10.37 0.22 -1.70
CA HIS A 19 10.62 0.23 -3.14
C HIS A 19 9.99 1.47 -3.77
N VAL A 20 10.66 2.04 -4.77
CA VAL A 20 10.32 3.37 -5.30
C VAL A 20 8.93 3.46 -5.93
N ASP A 21 8.41 2.38 -6.46
CA ASP A 21 7.06 2.29 -7.03
C ASP A 21 5.95 2.36 -5.96
N HIS A 22 6.26 2.18 -4.67
CA HIS A 22 5.32 2.29 -3.55
C HIS A 22 5.33 3.64 -2.84
N PHE A 23 6.43 4.39 -2.86
CA PHE A 23 6.49 5.70 -2.21
C PHE A 23 6.99 6.84 -3.12
N GLY A 24 7.49 6.51 -4.31
CA GLY A 24 8.06 7.50 -5.25
C GLY A 24 7.07 8.51 -5.81
N GLY A 25 5.77 8.30 -5.60
CA GLY A 25 4.74 9.30 -5.90
C GLY A 25 4.67 10.48 -4.93
N LEU A 26 5.20 10.34 -3.71
CA LEU A 26 5.12 11.37 -2.66
C LEU A 26 5.77 12.69 -3.04
N PRO A 27 6.97 12.75 -3.67
CA PRO A 27 7.55 14.01 -4.10
C PRO A 27 6.64 14.83 -5.05
N PHE A 28 5.92 14.17 -5.97
CA PHE A 28 4.97 14.89 -6.86
C PHE A 28 3.77 15.44 -6.08
N LEU A 29 3.30 14.71 -5.07
CA LEU A 29 2.24 15.18 -4.18
C LEU A 29 2.71 16.40 -3.37
N PHE A 30 3.96 16.38 -2.89
CA PHE A 30 4.55 17.50 -2.14
C PHE A 30 4.67 18.76 -3.00
N ILE A 31 5.10 18.64 -4.25
CA ILE A 31 5.14 19.78 -5.19
C ILE A 31 3.74 20.34 -5.44
N GLU A 32 2.71 19.50 -5.53
CA GLU A 32 1.33 19.97 -5.62
C GLU A 32 0.92 20.81 -4.41
N PHE A 33 1.30 20.38 -3.19
CA PHE A 33 1.00 21.10 -1.95
C PHE A 33 1.79 22.37 -1.79
N LEU A 34 3.05 22.39 -2.19
CA LEU A 34 3.91 23.58 -2.08
C LEU A 34 3.53 24.69 -3.06
N HIS A 35 3.12 24.34 -4.27
CA HIS A 35 3.02 25.32 -5.36
C HIS A 35 1.61 25.55 -5.91
N ARG A 36 0.72 24.57 -5.78
CA ARG A 36 -0.60 24.67 -6.43
C ARG A 36 -1.76 24.62 -5.45
N ARG A 37 -1.66 23.78 -4.44
CA ARG A 37 -2.75 23.51 -3.50
C ARG A 37 -2.20 23.39 -2.08
N PRO A 38 -1.82 24.52 -1.45
CA PRO A 38 -1.33 24.51 -0.08
C PRO A 38 -2.29 23.80 0.87
N ARG A 39 -1.72 23.08 1.82
CA ARG A 39 -2.47 22.40 2.89
C ARG A 39 -2.38 23.20 4.17
N GLU A 40 -3.48 23.27 4.89
CA GLU A 40 -3.53 23.85 6.23
C GLU A 40 -3.15 22.83 7.30
N LYS A 41 -3.51 21.55 7.05
CA LYS A 41 -3.21 20.43 7.95
C LYS A 41 -2.04 19.60 7.40
N PRO A 42 -1.21 19.01 8.27
CA PRO A 42 -0.17 18.10 7.81
C PRO A 42 -0.76 16.86 7.13
N LEU A 43 -0.02 16.31 6.17
CA LEU A 43 -0.26 14.96 5.67
C LEU A 43 0.47 13.98 6.59
N HIS A 44 -0.24 13.00 7.12
CA HIS A 44 0.38 11.93 7.90
C HIS A 44 0.90 10.83 6.97
N ILE A 45 2.17 10.46 7.13
CA ILE A 45 2.80 9.40 6.34
C ILE A 45 3.28 8.33 7.31
N ALA A 46 2.69 7.17 7.23
CA ALA A 46 2.99 6.04 8.10
C ALA A 46 3.62 4.90 7.28
N GLY A 47 4.74 4.37 7.74
CA GLY A 47 5.43 3.29 7.03
C GLY A 47 6.52 2.63 7.88
N PRO A 48 7.24 1.64 7.34
CA PRO A 48 8.30 0.95 8.05
C PRO A 48 9.41 1.90 8.50
N PRO A 49 10.33 1.46 9.38
CA PRO A 49 11.53 2.22 9.70
C PRO A 49 12.24 2.77 8.45
N GLN A 50 12.86 3.95 8.57
CA GLN A 50 13.52 4.70 7.50
C GLN A 50 12.57 5.39 6.49
N THR A 51 11.24 5.29 6.61
CA THR A 51 10.29 5.95 5.70
C THR A 51 10.56 7.46 5.59
N GLU A 52 10.70 8.17 6.71
CA GLU A 52 11.00 9.61 6.70
C GLU A 52 12.30 9.93 5.99
N GLU A 53 13.36 9.20 6.33
CA GLU A 53 14.70 9.42 5.75
C GLU A 53 14.67 9.26 4.23
N LYS A 54 14.12 8.15 3.73
CA LYS A 54 14.08 7.86 2.29
C LYS A 54 13.16 8.81 1.52
N VAL A 55 12.03 9.18 2.10
CA VAL A 55 11.12 10.17 1.49
C VAL A 55 11.82 11.53 1.36
N ARG A 56 12.55 11.98 2.41
CA ARG A 56 13.32 13.22 2.38
C ARG A 56 14.46 13.16 1.36
N GLN A 57 15.21 12.05 1.34
CA GLN A 57 16.31 11.84 0.39
C GLN A 57 15.79 11.85 -1.05
N LEU A 58 14.69 11.16 -1.33
CA LEU A 58 14.09 11.12 -2.66
C LEU A 58 13.59 12.51 -3.09
N PHE A 59 12.91 13.23 -2.21
CA PHE A 59 12.45 14.59 -2.49
C PHE A 59 13.64 15.52 -2.78
N LEU A 60 14.69 15.46 -1.99
CA LEU A 60 15.91 16.23 -2.18
C LEU A 60 16.62 15.88 -3.51
N LEU A 61 16.69 14.59 -3.84
CA LEU A 61 17.27 14.13 -5.11
C LEU A 61 16.50 14.67 -6.31
N MET A 62 15.18 14.67 -6.25
CA MET A 62 14.33 15.08 -7.38
C MET A 62 14.21 16.61 -7.52
N TYR A 63 14.26 17.36 -6.41
CA TYR A 63 13.96 18.78 -6.39
C TYR A 63 14.99 19.63 -5.64
N GLY A 64 16.07 19.03 -5.17
CA GLY A 64 17.08 19.62 -4.32
C GLY A 64 18.07 20.51 -5.05
N GLY A 65 17.62 21.55 -5.68
CA GLY A 65 18.51 22.61 -6.20
C GLY A 65 18.49 23.91 -5.38
N SER A 66 17.70 23.97 -4.32
CA SER A 66 17.58 25.15 -3.46
C SER A 66 17.63 24.72 -1.98
N PRO A 67 18.48 25.36 -1.16
CA PRO A 67 18.54 25.14 0.28
C PRO A 67 17.21 25.43 1.02
N ALA A 68 16.25 26.07 0.36
CA ALA A 68 14.98 26.51 0.94
C ALA A 68 13.80 25.56 0.67
N ARG A 69 14.02 24.38 0.10
CA ARG A 69 12.91 23.45 -0.13
C ARG A 69 12.69 22.55 1.08
N GLU A 70 11.94 23.08 2.01
CA GLU A 70 11.30 22.30 3.05
C GLU A 70 10.17 21.45 2.47
N LEU A 71 9.90 20.31 3.09
CA LEU A 71 8.70 19.54 2.80
C LEU A 71 7.45 20.39 3.13
N PRO A 72 6.32 20.15 2.47
CA PRO A 72 5.05 20.71 2.96
C PRO A 72 4.78 20.19 4.39
N PRO A 73 3.76 20.70 5.09
CA PRO A 73 3.39 20.17 6.39
C PRO A 73 3.11 18.66 6.32
N VAL A 74 4.02 17.85 6.87
CA VAL A 74 3.93 16.38 6.95
C VAL A 74 4.32 15.90 8.34
N CYS A 75 3.67 14.83 8.81
CA CYS A 75 4.01 14.11 10.03
C CYS A 75 4.34 12.66 9.67
N PHE A 76 5.49 12.16 10.11
CA PHE A 76 5.90 10.78 9.88
C PHE A 76 5.60 9.90 11.09
N HIS A 77 5.17 8.68 10.83
CA HIS A 77 4.88 7.67 11.83
C HIS A 77 5.58 6.36 11.45
N ILE A 78 6.30 5.77 12.37
CA ILE A 78 6.92 4.47 12.17
C ILE A 78 5.90 3.38 12.48
N LEU A 79 5.74 2.43 11.56
CA LEU A 79 4.95 1.23 11.74
C LEU A 79 5.89 0.06 12.04
N GLU A 80 5.85 -0.41 13.28
CA GLU A 80 6.58 -1.60 13.69
C GLU A 80 5.71 -2.85 13.50
N PRO A 81 6.26 -3.95 12.95
CA PRO A 81 5.50 -5.19 12.79
C PRO A 81 4.85 -5.64 14.09
N ASP A 82 3.61 -6.11 14.00
CA ASP A 82 2.79 -6.66 15.09
C ASP A 82 2.43 -5.66 16.21
N GLN A 83 2.75 -4.37 16.02
CA GLN A 83 2.36 -3.31 16.94
C GLN A 83 1.23 -2.46 16.35
N ARG A 84 0.09 -2.44 17.04
CA ARG A 84 -1.05 -1.57 16.63
C ARG A 84 -0.66 -0.11 16.73
N ALA A 85 -1.01 0.64 15.69
CA ALA A 85 -0.88 2.09 15.66
C ALA A 85 -2.22 2.76 15.33
N THR A 86 -2.35 4.04 15.69
CA THR A 86 -3.47 4.88 15.27
C THR A 86 -2.93 6.15 14.64
N VAL A 87 -3.32 6.42 13.41
CA VAL A 87 -2.91 7.60 12.64
C VAL A 87 -4.17 8.28 12.13
N GLU A 88 -4.43 9.52 12.55
CA GLU A 88 -5.65 10.29 12.19
C GLU A 88 -6.96 9.50 12.38
N GLY A 89 -7.08 8.77 13.50
CA GLY A 89 -8.25 7.95 13.80
C GLY A 89 -8.33 6.62 13.02
N ILE A 90 -7.39 6.37 12.12
CA ILE A 90 -7.27 5.11 11.38
C ILE A 90 -6.43 4.14 12.20
N GLN A 91 -7.00 3.01 12.60
CA GLN A 91 -6.25 1.96 13.28
C GLN A 91 -5.56 1.07 12.25
N VAL A 92 -4.30 0.74 12.49
CA VAL A 92 -3.53 -0.15 11.63
C VAL A 92 -2.77 -1.16 12.47
N LEU A 93 -2.82 -2.42 12.04
CA LEU A 93 -1.95 -3.50 12.50
C LEU A 93 -1.03 -3.88 11.35
N PRO A 94 0.20 -3.39 11.33
CA PRO A 94 1.20 -3.85 10.38
C PRO A 94 1.72 -5.22 10.79
N PHE A 95 2.09 -6.06 9.84
CA PHE A 95 2.75 -7.34 10.07
C PHE A 95 3.80 -7.57 8.98
N ARG A 96 4.88 -8.29 9.33
CA ARG A 96 5.96 -8.52 8.38
C ARG A 96 5.55 -9.51 7.32
N VAL A 97 5.85 -9.20 6.04
CA VAL A 97 5.61 -10.09 4.91
C VAL A 97 6.92 -10.46 4.20
N PRO A 98 6.99 -11.67 3.59
CA PRO A 98 8.19 -12.15 2.89
C PRO A 98 8.30 -11.51 1.49
N HIS A 99 9.09 -10.45 1.37
CA HIS A 99 9.35 -9.79 0.10
C HIS A 99 10.83 -9.54 -0.13
N GLN A 100 11.49 -8.87 0.80
CA GLN A 100 12.92 -8.56 0.77
C GLN A 100 13.59 -8.80 2.12
N THR A 101 14.90 -8.98 2.13
CA THR A 101 15.66 -9.27 3.36
C THR A 101 16.35 -8.05 3.95
N GLN A 102 16.61 -7.03 3.16
CA GLN A 102 17.38 -5.84 3.56
C GLN A 102 16.55 -4.84 4.35
N GLU A 103 15.26 -4.76 4.06
CA GLU A 103 14.34 -3.82 4.70
C GLU A 103 13.04 -4.53 5.08
N ILE A 104 12.27 -3.90 5.96
CA ILE A 104 10.97 -4.43 6.38
C ILE A 104 9.93 -4.15 5.30
N SER A 105 9.24 -5.21 4.85
CA SER A 105 8.04 -5.11 4.07
C SER A 105 6.83 -5.48 4.92
N LEU A 106 5.77 -4.69 4.84
CA LEU A 106 4.58 -4.78 5.69
C LEU A 106 3.33 -5.15 4.89
N GLY A 107 2.60 -6.13 5.38
CA GLY A 107 1.16 -6.21 5.18
C GLY A 107 0.46 -5.29 6.19
N LEU A 108 -0.68 -4.75 5.84
CA LEU A 108 -1.40 -3.77 6.65
C LEU A 108 -2.85 -4.20 6.84
N LYS A 109 -3.26 -4.46 8.09
CA LYS A 109 -4.68 -4.62 8.44
C LYS A 109 -5.19 -3.31 9.01
N VAL A 110 -6.02 -2.62 8.23
CA VAL A 110 -6.51 -1.27 8.51
C VAL A 110 -7.97 -1.33 8.97
N GLN A 111 -8.31 -0.59 10.01
CA GLN A 111 -9.69 -0.42 10.46
C GLN A 111 -10.07 1.05 10.43
N LEU A 112 -11.16 1.37 9.71
CA LEU A 112 -11.71 2.70 9.58
C LEU A 112 -13.24 2.63 9.47
N ALA A 113 -13.96 3.47 10.20
CA ALA A 113 -15.43 3.58 10.16
C ALA A 113 -16.16 2.23 10.32
N GLY A 114 -15.65 1.35 11.17
CA GLY A 114 -16.20 0.01 11.42
C GLY A 114 -15.91 -1.03 10.34
N LYS A 115 -15.17 -0.67 9.30
CA LYS A 115 -14.74 -1.59 8.23
C LYS A 115 -13.29 -2.00 8.42
N GLN A 116 -12.97 -3.21 7.96
CA GLN A 116 -11.61 -3.75 7.99
C GLN A 116 -11.12 -4.04 6.57
N ILE A 117 -9.94 -3.52 6.25
CA ILE A 117 -9.25 -3.72 4.98
C ILE A 117 -7.91 -4.40 5.28
N LEU A 118 -7.61 -5.48 4.59
CA LEU A 118 -6.29 -6.09 4.54
C LEU A 118 -5.61 -5.69 3.23
N TYR A 119 -4.38 -5.23 3.31
CA TYR A 119 -3.50 -5.01 2.16
C TYR A 119 -2.25 -5.85 2.33
N SER A 120 -1.92 -6.66 1.35
CA SER A 120 -0.75 -7.55 1.43
C SER A 120 0.59 -6.79 1.44
N GLY A 121 0.65 -5.58 0.86
CA GLY A 121 1.91 -5.06 0.35
C GLY A 121 2.44 -5.98 -0.75
N ASP A 122 3.69 -5.82 -1.15
CA ASP A 122 4.37 -6.80 -1.99
C ASP A 122 4.91 -7.94 -1.13
N SER A 123 4.68 -9.17 -1.56
CA SER A 123 4.98 -10.35 -0.74
C SER A 123 4.97 -11.63 -1.57
N ALA A 124 5.77 -12.60 -1.23
CA ALA A 124 5.45 -13.99 -1.55
C ALA A 124 4.16 -14.41 -0.82
N TRP A 125 3.50 -15.47 -1.29
CA TRP A 125 2.36 -16.02 -0.57
C TRP A 125 2.76 -16.45 0.85
N SER A 126 1.89 -16.17 1.82
CA SER A 126 2.15 -16.46 3.24
C SER A 126 0.88 -16.91 3.95
N GLU A 127 0.99 -17.92 4.81
CA GLU A 127 -0.07 -18.37 5.71
C GLU A 127 -0.63 -17.24 6.59
N LEU A 128 0.17 -16.21 6.89
CA LEU A 128 -0.27 -15.02 7.62
C LEU A 128 -1.47 -14.32 6.97
N PHE A 129 -1.58 -14.38 5.64
CA PHE A 129 -2.72 -13.79 4.94
C PHE A 129 -4.04 -14.48 5.29
N ILE A 130 -4.02 -15.81 5.50
CA ILE A 130 -5.22 -16.56 5.89
C ILE A 130 -5.71 -16.11 7.26
N ASP A 131 -4.82 -15.97 8.23
CA ASP A 131 -5.19 -15.52 9.56
C ASP A 131 -5.63 -14.05 9.59
N HIS A 132 -4.91 -13.17 8.89
CA HIS A 132 -5.26 -11.76 8.83
C HIS A 132 -6.51 -11.48 8.00
N ALA A 133 -6.82 -12.31 6.99
CA ALA A 133 -8.00 -12.16 6.13
C ALA A 133 -9.31 -12.52 6.83
N ARG A 134 -9.25 -13.26 7.95
CA ARG A 134 -10.45 -13.72 8.65
C ARG A 134 -11.34 -12.54 9.06
N GLY A 135 -12.55 -12.50 8.49
CA GLY A 135 -13.60 -11.53 8.80
C GLY A 135 -13.37 -10.12 8.24
N VAL A 136 -12.34 -9.87 7.43
CA VAL A 136 -12.15 -8.54 6.82
C VAL A 136 -13.19 -8.28 5.72
N ASP A 137 -13.55 -7.02 5.55
CA ASP A 137 -14.50 -6.59 4.52
C ASP A 137 -13.88 -6.64 3.13
N LEU A 138 -12.59 -6.29 3.02
CA LEU A 138 -11.84 -6.27 1.76
C LEU A 138 -10.40 -6.74 1.99
N PHE A 139 -9.94 -7.67 1.16
CA PHE A 139 -8.53 -8.02 1.04
C PHE A 139 -8.02 -7.54 -0.33
N LEU A 140 -7.11 -6.57 -0.31
CA LEU A 140 -6.33 -6.15 -1.47
C LEU A 140 -5.04 -6.95 -1.48
N CYS A 141 -4.93 -7.90 -2.39
CA CYS A 141 -3.79 -8.81 -2.47
C CYS A 141 -2.98 -8.52 -3.73
N GLU A 142 -1.67 -8.31 -3.58
CA GLU A 142 -0.79 -8.33 -4.75
C GLU A 142 -0.84 -9.68 -5.43
N CYS A 143 -0.69 -9.74 -6.74
CA CYS A 143 -0.56 -10.97 -7.49
C CYS A 143 0.18 -10.74 -8.81
N SER A 144 1.50 -10.67 -8.73
CA SER A 144 2.32 -10.26 -9.87
C SER A 144 2.46 -11.35 -10.93
N PHE A 145 2.37 -12.63 -10.56
CA PHE A 145 2.65 -13.75 -11.46
C PHE A 145 1.48 -14.73 -11.54
N TYR A 146 1.32 -15.37 -12.70
CA TYR A 146 0.32 -16.43 -12.84
C TYR A 146 0.83 -17.75 -12.24
N ASP A 147 1.93 -18.28 -12.75
CA ASP A 147 2.52 -19.56 -12.33
C ASP A 147 4.00 -19.44 -11.96
N ARG A 148 4.80 -18.78 -12.78
CA ARG A 148 6.24 -18.68 -12.63
C ARG A 148 6.63 -17.28 -12.20
N GLY A 149 7.42 -17.15 -11.14
CA GLY A 149 7.83 -15.87 -10.59
C GLY A 149 9.13 -15.92 -9.82
N THR A 150 9.52 -14.78 -9.28
CA THR A 150 10.78 -14.57 -8.57
C THR A 150 10.80 -15.14 -7.15
N GLY A 151 9.68 -15.63 -6.64
CA GLY A 151 9.56 -16.20 -5.29
C GLY A 151 9.40 -15.16 -4.17
N ASN A 152 9.35 -13.87 -4.50
CA ASN A 152 9.11 -12.77 -3.57
C ASN A 152 7.80 -12.00 -3.85
N HIS A 153 7.00 -12.52 -4.77
CA HIS A 153 5.66 -12.03 -5.11
C HIS A 153 4.67 -13.20 -5.18
N VAL A 154 3.39 -12.90 -4.95
CA VAL A 154 2.31 -13.90 -5.03
C VAL A 154 2.19 -14.43 -6.46
N ARG A 155 2.05 -15.75 -6.56
CA ARG A 155 1.63 -16.45 -7.78
C ARG A 155 0.14 -16.81 -7.68
N TYR A 156 -0.58 -16.57 -8.75
CA TYR A 156 -2.02 -16.82 -8.79
C TYR A 156 -2.41 -18.25 -8.47
N ILE A 157 -1.63 -19.22 -8.96
CA ILE A 157 -1.88 -20.64 -8.68
C ILE A 157 -1.72 -21.01 -7.19
N GLU A 158 -0.82 -20.32 -6.46
CA GLU A 158 -0.70 -20.50 -5.00
C GLU A 158 -1.91 -19.94 -4.29
N LEU A 159 -2.30 -18.71 -4.66
CA LEU A 159 -3.50 -18.09 -4.13
C LEU A 159 -4.75 -18.96 -4.36
N LEU A 160 -4.92 -19.54 -5.57
CA LEU A 160 -6.06 -20.39 -5.88
C LEU A 160 -6.15 -21.63 -4.98
N ASN A 161 -5.03 -22.23 -4.63
CA ASN A 161 -5.00 -23.40 -3.73
C ASN A 161 -5.52 -23.05 -2.34
N ASP A 162 -5.28 -21.83 -1.86
CA ASP A 162 -5.67 -21.36 -0.54
C ASP A 162 -6.95 -20.51 -0.55
N LEU A 163 -7.50 -20.20 -1.72
CA LEU A 163 -8.72 -19.41 -1.85
C LEU A 163 -9.89 -19.90 -0.97
N PRO A 164 -10.15 -21.23 -0.82
CA PRO A 164 -11.20 -21.72 0.06
C PRO A 164 -10.96 -21.46 1.54
N ARG A 165 -9.72 -21.14 1.94
CA ARG A 165 -9.32 -20.84 3.32
C ARG A 165 -9.42 -19.36 3.67
N LEU A 166 -9.56 -18.51 2.67
CA LEU A 166 -9.66 -17.04 2.85
C LEU A 166 -11.08 -16.67 3.27
N GLU A 167 -11.24 -16.31 4.54
CA GLU A 167 -12.53 -15.90 5.12
C GLU A 167 -12.75 -14.37 5.03
N CYS A 168 -12.41 -13.74 3.90
CA CYS A 168 -12.70 -12.34 3.63
C CYS A 168 -14.00 -12.18 2.83
N LYS A 169 -14.69 -11.02 2.97
CA LYS A 169 -15.94 -10.78 2.24
C LYS A 169 -15.69 -10.47 0.76
N LYS A 170 -14.60 -9.77 0.47
CA LYS A 170 -14.16 -9.45 -0.91
C LYS A 170 -12.66 -9.62 -1.02
N LEU A 171 -12.21 -10.28 -2.09
CA LEU A 171 -10.81 -10.36 -2.49
C LEU A 171 -10.64 -9.63 -3.82
N VAL A 172 -9.66 -8.74 -3.90
CA VAL A 172 -9.34 -7.99 -5.12
C VAL A 172 -7.83 -8.05 -5.33
N LEU A 173 -7.42 -8.44 -6.52
CA LEU A 173 -6.02 -8.53 -6.91
C LEU A 173 -5.51 -7.19 -7.42
N THR A 174 -4.27 -6.87 -7.08
CA THR A 174 -3.56 -5.68 -7.53
C THR A 174 -2.10 -6.02 -7.84
N HIS A 175 -1.30 -5.04 -8.27
CA HIS A 175 0.12 -5.22 -8.59
C HIS A 175 0.38 -6.33 -9.62
N LEU A 176 -0.40 -6.34 -10.70
CA LEU A 176 -0.39 -7.39 -11.70
C LEU A 176 0.75 -7.21 -12.69
N GLY A 177 1.52 -8.28 -12.93
CA GLY A 177 2.46 -8.34 -14.02
C GLY A 177 1.79 -8.57 -15.40
N GLU A 178 2.57 -8.47 -16.47
CA GLU A 178 2.07 -8.55 -17.86
C GLU A 178 1.29 -9.84 -18.14
N GLU A 179 1.76 -10.99 -17.63
CA GLU A 179 1.08 -12.27 -17.82
C GLU A 179 -0.31 -12.27 -17.16
N MET A 180 -0.41 -11.72 -15.95
CA MET A 180 -1.67 -11.60 -15.23
C MET A 180 -2.64 -10.68 -15.94
N LEU A 181 -2.16 -9.54 -16.45
CA LEU A 181 -2.94 -8.59 -17.23
C LEU A 181 -3.45 -9.21 -18.53
N ALA A 182 -2.63 -9.99 -19.23
CA ALA A 182 -3.02 -10.67 -20.45
C ALA A 182 -4.10 -11.73 -20.23
N ARG A 183 -4.17 -12.32 -19.03
CA ARG A 183 -5.14 -13.35 -18.64
C ARG A 183 -6.30 -12.84 -17.79
N LYS A 184 -6.46 -11.55 -17.66
CA LYS A 184 -7.38 -10.91 -16.72
C LYS A 184 -8.81 -11.49 -16.79
N GLU A 185 -9.31 -11.76 -18.00
CA GLU A 185 -10.66 -12.31 -18.23
C GLU A 185 -10.78 -13.80 -17.83
N GLU A 186 -9.67 -14.49 -17.62
CA GLU A 186 -9.63 -15.91 -17.21
C GLU A 186 -9.59 -16.08 -15.68
N LEU A 187 -9.35 -14.97 -14.94
CA LEU A 187 -9.15 -15.03 -13.50
C LEU A 187 -10.48 -15.20 -12.77
N ALA A 188 -10.52 -16.11 -11.79
CA ALA A 188 -11.68 -16.34 -10.93
C ALA A 188 -11.85 -15.27 -9.82
N VAL A 189 -10.88 -14.37 -9.69
CA VAL A 189 -10.84 -13.33 -8.65
C VAL A 189 -10.88 -11.95 -9.29
N THR A 190 -11.62 -11.03 -8.69
CA THR A 190 -11.71 -9.64 -9.15
C THR A 190 -10.33 -8.97 -9.20
N VAL A 191 -10.05 -8.27 -10.28
CA VAL A 191 -8.83 -7.51 -10.50
C VAL A 191 -9.10 -6.02 -10.34
N ALA A 192 -8.22 -5.31 -9.65
CA ALA A 192 -8.28 -3.86 -9.52
C ALA A 192 -7.91 -3.18 -10.85
N GLU A 193 -8.61 -2.10 -11.16
CA GLU A 193 -8.34 -1.23 -12.31
C GLU A 193 -8.27 0.23 -11.88
N ASP A 194 -7.56 1.04 -12.67
CA ASP A 194 -7.47 2.48 -12.44
C ASP A 194 -8.86 3.14 -12.45
N GLY A 195 -9.20 3.76 -11.34
CA GLY A 195 -10.49 4.42 -11.17
C GLY A 195 -11.62 3.51 -10.69
N MET A 196 -11.35 2.23 -10.41
CA MET A 196 -12.32 1.31 -9.81
C MET A 196 -12.78 1.82 -8.45
N VAL A 197 -14.09 1.76 -8.20
CA VAL A 197 -14.71 2.05 -6.91
C VAL A 197 -15.20 0.74 -6.30
N ILE A 198 -14.77 0.46 -5.08
CA ILE A 198 -15.16 -0.76 -4.34
C ILE A 198 -15.95 -0.33 -3.10
N GLU A 199 -17.21 -0.69 -3.06
CA GLU A 199 -18.05 -0.52 -1.87
C GLU A 199 -17.86 -1.69 -0.90
N ILE A 200 -17.66 -1.40 0.39
CA ILE A 200 -17.40 -2.38 1.45
C ILE A 200 -18.28 -2.17 2.68
#